data_1f818c661463e575232e7392e746039a
#
_entry.id   1f818c661463e575232e7392e746039a
#
_cell.length_a   1.000
_cell.length_b   1.000
_cell.length_c   1.000
_cell.angle_alpha   90.00
_cell.angle_beta   90.00
_cell.angle_gamma   90.00
#
_symmetry.space_group_name_H-M   'P 1'
#
loop_
_entity.id
_entity.type
_entity.pdbx_description
1 polymer ?
#
loop_
_entity_poly.entity_id
_entity_poly.type
_entity_poly.pdbx_seq_one_letter_code
_entity_poly.pdbx_strand_id
1 'polypeptide(L)'
;MLITDSISTLPFVGPNYEKKLEKLGILTISDLLHHIPHRYLDFSKITKISDLKIGEVVTTIGTITFLRNQPTKSGRLMQIGQIEDDTGKISVAWFSQPFLTRMLFPGTKIAVSGELSWFNKNPAFFSPQYEKIDDNHETVHTGKIVGVYPATSGLSSKWLKARIKYVLDRIEIENKLDDSALKTNKLLAFSKAIRKIHFPENMDDTVKARERLAFNEFVDLLTKTKERKKKLIKKKGISLKIDDSNIKNFINNLDFKLTNSQDKVIDEIVEDLSKKTPMNRLLQGDVGSGKTIVSAIAAYATYLNGYQTIFLAPTQILANQHYESLTSLFPNLSISLVTANSKLITNSNIIIGTHALLTKTFEKVGLLVIDEQHKFGVKQINFLQKTNPHVLTMTATPIPRTIAQTLFSDMDLSVIDELPKNRQKIKTWLVPNEKRDNAYEWIKKQVSDYKSQVFIICPLVEESESETLKDVKSVKKE
;
A
#
# COMPACT_ATOMS: atom_id res chain seq x y z
N MET A 1 16.96 5.37 -28.81
CA MET A 1 15.77 5.33 -27.92
C MET A 1 16.28 5.24 -26.50
N LEU A 2 15.95 6.22 -25.64
CA LEU A 2 16.36 6.27 -24.25
C LEU A 2 15.20 5.84 -23.34
N ILE A 3 15.52 5.32 -22.18
CA ILE A 3 14.51 4.89 -21.17
C ILE A 3 13.66 6.08 -20.66
N THR A 4 14.18 7.30 -20.77
CA THR A 4 13.53 8.57 -20.40
C THR A 4 12.69 9.18 -21.51
N ASP A 5 12.74 8.66 -22.72
CA ASP A 5 11.97 9.19 -23.85
C ASP A 5 10.46 9.07 -23.57
N SER A 6 9.67 10.01 -24.16
CA SER A 6 8.22 9.97 -24.08
C SER A 6 7.68 8.69 -24.71
N ILE A 7 6.61 8.15 -24.13
CA ILE A 7 5.90 6.98 -24.65
C ILE A 7 5.36 7.19 -26.08
N SER A 8 5.08 8.45 -26.45
CA SER A 8 4.60 8.83 -27.80
C SER A 8 5.63 8.59 -28.91
N THR A 9 6.91 8.40 -28.57
CA THR A 9 7.95 8.07 -29.56
C THR A 9 7.88 6.62 -30.06
N LEU A 10 7.11 5.77 -29.40
CA LEU A 10 6.95 4.38 -29.79
C LEU A 10 6.03 4.23 -31.01
N PRO A 11 6.36 3.32 -31.94
CA PRO A 11 5.49 3.02 -33.06
C PRO A 11 4.14 2.48 -32.57
N PHE A 12 3.06 2.87 -33.28
CA PHE A 12 1.67 2.56 -32.95
C PHE A 12 1.14 3.17 -31.65
N VAL A 13 1.83 4.16 -31.07
CA VAL A 13 1.34 5.01 -30.00
C VAL A 13 0.93 6.36 -30.58
N GLY A 14 -0.28 6.41 -31.13
CA GLY A 14 -0.90 7.68 -31.53
C GLY A 14 -1.61 8.36 -30.35
N PRO A 15 -2.13 9.61 -30.55
CA PRO A 15 -2.72 10.44 -29.48
C PRO A 15 -3.81 9.74 -28.65
N ASN A 16 -4.58 8.84 -29.26
CA ASN A 16 -5.61 8.08 -28.54
C ASN A 16 -5.02 7.02 -27.59
N TYR A 17 -3.91 6.40 -27.98
CA TYR A 17 -3.21 5.43 -27.11
C TYR A 17 -2.42 6.14 -26.04
N GLU A 18 -1.79 7.26 -26.32
CA GLU A 18 -1.08 8.11 -25.37
C GLU A 18 -1.99 8.51 -24.22
N LYS A 19 -3.20 9.07 -24.48
CA LYS A 19 -4.20 9.38 -23.45
C LYS A 19 -4.63 8.18 -22.58
N LYS A 20 -4.65 6.99 -23.17
CA LYS A 20 -4.98 5.76 -22.41
C LYS A 20 -3.83 5.30 -21.54
N LEU A 21 -2.60 5.43 -22.01
CA LEU A 21 -1.38 5.15 -21.27
C LEU A 21 -1.21 6.13 -20.12
N GLU A 22 -1.48 7.41 -20.34
CA GLU A 22 -1.48 8.46 -19.29
C GLU A 22 -2.45 8.12 -18.15
N LYS A 23 -3.64 7.58 -18.42
CA LYS A 23 -4.58 7.10 -17.40
C LYS A 23 -4.01 5.96 -16.54
N LEU A 24 -3.05 5.21 -17.05
CA LEU A 24 -2.31 4.18 -16.31
C LEU A 24 -1.04 4.72 -15.66
N GLY A 25 -0.76 6.02 -15.76
CA GLY A 25 0.46 6.64 -15.25
C GLY A 25 1.70 6.35 -16.12
N ILE A 26 1.52 5.90 -17.36
CA ILE A 26 2.61 5.56 -18.28
C ILE A 26 2.86 6.74 -19.20
N LEU A 27 3.89 7.55 -18.91
CA LEU A 27 4.27 8.74 -19.68
C LEU A 27 5.57 8.53 -20.45
N THR A 28 6.45 7.69 -19.93
CA THR A 28 7.78 7.42 -20.47
C THR A 28 7.96 5.93 -20.79
N ILE A 29 9.02 5.63 -21.54
CA ILE A 29 9.44 4.25 -21.80
C ILE A 29 9.80 3.55 -20.48
N SER A 30 10.40 4.26 -19.53
CA SER A 30 10.66 3.74 -18.18
C SER A 30 9.37 3.29 -17.49
N ASP A 31 8.32 4.12 -17.52
CA ASP A 31 7.04 3.78 -16.90
C ASP A 31 6.42 2.53 -17.53
N LEU A 32 6.54 2.38 -18.85
CA LEU A 32 6.07 1.18 -19.55
C LEU A 32 6.80 -0.07 -19.10
N LEU A 33 8.13 -0.01 -18.90
CA LEU A 33 8.93 -1.14 -18.42
C LEU A 33 8.69 -1.46 -16.93
N HIS A 34 8.25 -0.48 -16.14
CA HIS A 34 7.87 -0.67 -14.74
C HIS A 34 6.37 -1.01 -14.58
N HIS A 35 5.59 -0.96 -15.65
CA HIS A 35 4.21 -1.42 -15.65
C HIS A 35 4.16 -2.96 -15.69
N ILE A 36 4.45 -3.59 -14.55
CA ILE A 36 4.62 -5.04 -14.41
C ILE A 36 3.29 -5.80 -14.40
N PRO A 37 3.26 -7.08 -14.81
CA PRO A 37 2.07 -7.91 -14.69
C PRO A 37 1.64 -8.07 -13.22
N HIS A 38 0.32 -8.01 -12.97
CA HIS A 38 -0.23 -8.27 -11.64
C HIS A 38 -0.43 -9.78 -11.37
N ARG A 39 -0.58 -10.58 -12.42
CA ARG A 39 -0.66 -12.05 -12.36
C ARG A 39 -0.12 -12.68 -13.63
N TYR A 40 0.12 -13.98 -13.58
CA TYR A 40 0.56 -14.76 -14.73
C TYR A 40 -0.41 -15.90 -14.99
N LEU A 41 -0.57 -16.23 -16.28
CA LEU A 41 -1.26 -17.41 -16.75
C LEU A 41 -0.21 -18.35 -17.32
N ASP A 42 -0.17 -19.55 -16.80
CA ASP A 42 0.78 -20.57 -17.28
C ASP A 42 0.12 -21.39 -18.38
N PHE A 43 0.52 -21.11 -19.61
CA PHE A 43 0.11 -21.83 -20.80
C PHE A 43 1.25 -22.73 -21.34
N SER A 44 2.29 -23.00 -20.55
CA SER A 44 3.45 -23.80 -20.99
C SER A 44 3.12 -25.26 -21.20
N LYS A 45 2.08 -25.77 -20.54
CA LYS A 45 1.61 -27.16 -20.70
C LYS A 45 0.92 -27.32 -22.05
N ILE A 46 1.62 -27.90 -23.02
CA ILE A 46 1.04 -28.25 -24.32
C ILE A 46 0.44 -29.66 -24.18
N THR A 47 -0.85 -29.80 -24.47
CA THR A 47 -1.62 -31.05 -24.28
C THR A 47 -2.35 -31.38 -25.57
N LYS A 48 -2.35 -32.65 -25.96
CA LYS A 48 -3.15 -33.16 -27.07
C LYS A 48 -4.65 -33.12 -26.72
N ILE A 49 -5.51 -33.03 -27.74
CA ILE A 49 -6.95 -32.87 -27.53
C ILE A 49 -7.55 -34.05 -26.76
N SER A 50 -7.06 -35.29 -26.98
CA SER A 50 -7.51 -36.48 -26.23
C SER A 50 -7.27 -36.41 -24.72
N ASP A 51 -6.21 -35.69 -24.31
CA ASP A 51 -5.73 -35.67 -22.92
C ASP A 51 -6.23 -34.47 -22.12
N LEU A 52 -7.05 -33.62 -22.76
CA LEU A 52 -7.62 -32.41 -22.14
C LEU A 52 -8.58 -32.76 -21.01
N LYS A 53 -8.43 -32.08 -19.85
CA LYS A 53 -9.31 -32.23 -18.69
C LYS A 53 -10.01 -30.93 -18.35
N ILE A 54 -11.28 -31.02 -17.98
CA ILE A 54 -12.08 -29.86 -17.54
C ILE A 54 -11.43 -29.19 -16.30
N GLY A 55 -11.39 -27.85 -16.32
CA GLY A 55 -10.79 -27.04 -15.28
C GLY A 55 -9.27 -26.85 -15.39
N GLU A 56 -8.60 -27.54 -16.33
CA GLU A 56 -7.18 -27.30 -16.56
C GLU A 56 -6.96 -26.10 -17.49
N VAL A 57 -5.92 -25.32 -17.17
CA VAL A 57 -5.41 -24.25 -18.01
C VAL A 57 -4.27 -24.81 -18.86
N VAL A 58 -4.47 -24.95 -20.14
CA VAL A 58 -3.54 -25.63 -21.04
C VAL A 58 -3.47 -24.95 -22.40
N THR A 59 -2.44 -25.31 -23.17
CA THR A 59 -2.34 -25.00 -24.59
C THR A 59 -2.58 -26.26 -25.39
N THR A 60 -3.39 -26.16 -26.45
CA THR A 60 -3.51 -27.21 -27.47
C THR A 60 -3.23 -26.62 -28.85
N ILE A 61 -2.67 -27.44 -29.73
CA ILE A 61 -2.33 -27.07 -31.11
C ILE A 61 -3.22 -27.91 -32.01
N GLY A 62 -3.90 -27.24 -32.94
CA GLY A 62 -4.76 -27.92 -33.88
C GLY A 62 -5.05 -27.09 -35.12
N THR A 63 -5.71 -27.71 -36.08
CA THR A 63 -6.15 -27.07 -37.33
C THR A 63 -7.63 -26.71 -37.23
N ILE A 64 -8.00 -25.51 -37.61
CA ILE A 64 -9.40 -25.08 -37.66
C ILE A 64 -10.15 -25.89 -38.71
N THR A 65 -11.21 -26.56 -38.29
CA THR A 65 -12.14 -27.29 -39.19
C THR A 65 -13.26 -26.38 -39.67
N PHE A 66 -13.81 -25.57 -38.78
CA PHE A 66 -14.75 -24.50 -39.14
C PHE A 66 -14.71 -23.36 -38.11
N LEU A 67 -15.09 -22.17 -38.54
CA LEU A 67 -15.32 -20.99 -37.67
C LEU A 67 -16.43 -20.14 -38.26
N ARG A 68 -17.48 -19.86 -37.49
CA ARG A 68 -18.63 -19.07 -37.94
C ARG A 68 -19.10 -18.08 -36.89
N ASN A 69 -19.72 -16.99 -37.34
CA ASN A 69 -20.41 -16.04 -36.47
C ASN A 69 -21.81 -16.58 -36.12
N GLN A 70 -22.17 -16.54 -34.84
CA GLN A 70 -23.48 -16.96 -34.35
C GLN A 70 -24.01 -15.93 -33.34
N PRO A 71 -25.22 -15.39 -33.51
CA PRO A 71 -25.82 -14.52 -32.52
C PRO A 71 -26.20 -15.32 -31.27
N THR A 72 -25.96 -14.75 -30.09
CA THR A 72 -26.43 -15.29 -28.82
C THR A 72 -27.88 -14.85 -28.53
N LYS A 73 -28.57 -15.51 -27.61
CA LYS A 73 -29.90 -15.11 -27.14
C LYS A 73 -29.95 -13.69 -26.58
N SER A 74 -28.83 -13.16 -26.09
CA SER A 74 -28.67 -11.79 -25.57
C SER A 74 -28.28 -10.75 -26.63
N GLY A 75 -28.32 -11.09 -27.93
CA GLY A 75 -27.99 -10.19 -29.04
C GLY A 75 -26.48 -9.96 -29.27
N ARG A 76 -25.60 -10.58 -28.46
CA ARG A 76 -24.15 -10.49 -28.67
C ARG A 76 -23.71 -11.47 -29.75
N LEU A 77 -22.72 -11.06 -30.53
CA LEU A 77 -22.16 -11.93 -31.56
C LEU A 77 -21.07 -12.82 -30.97
N MET A 78 -21.20 -14.12 -31.15
CA MET A 78 -20.24 -15.13 -30.72
C MET A 78 -19.64 -15.81 -31.94
N GLN A 79 -18.33 -16.08 -31.91
CA GLN A 79 -17.63 -16.86 -32.90
C GLN A 79 -17.47 -18.27 -32.36
N ILE A 80 -18.10 -19.24 -33.00
CA ILE A 80 -18.00 -20.66 -32.64
C ILE A 80 -17.21 -21.38 -33.72
N GLY A 81 -16.25 -22.17 -33.29
CA GLY A 81 -15.45 -23.00 -34.16
C GLY A 81 -15.03 -24.31 -33.52
N GLN A 82 -14.29 -25.07 -34.26
CA GLN A 82 -13.70 -26.33 -33.85
C GLN A 82 -12.29 -26.44 -34.36
N ILE A 83 -11.41 -26.93 -33.54
CA ILE A 83 -10.03 -27.31 -33.90
C ILE A 83 -9.85 -28.79 -33.77
N GLU A 84 -8.98 -29.36 -34.58
CA GLU A 84 -8.69 -30.78 -34.69
C GLU A 84 -7.19 -31.03 -34.68
N ASP A 85 -6.75 -32.03 -33.95
CA ASP A 85 -5.40 -32.59 -34.05
C ASP A 85 -5.48 -34.08 -34.42
N ASP A 86 -4.34 -34.81 -34.37
CA ASP A 86 -4.27 -36.23 -34.65
C ASP A 86 -5.03 -37.10 -33.64
N THR A 87 -5.51 -36.57 -32.53
CA THR A 87 -6.14 -37.29 -31.42
C THR A 87 -7.61 -37.00 -31.22
N GLY A 88 -8.12 -35.87 -31.76
CA GLY A 88 -9.50 -35.52 -31.57
C GLY A 88 -9.91 -34.13 -32.02
N LYS A 89 -11.11 -33.71 -31.61
CA LYS A 89 -11.67 -32.40 -31.92
C LYS A 89 -12.16 -31.71 -30.67
N ILE A 90 -11.99 -30.40 -30.58
CA ILE A 90 -12.42 -29.58 -29.46
C ILE A 90 -13.08 -28.28 -29.93
N SER A 91 -14.14 -27.88 -29.27
CA SER A 91 -14.86 -26.64 -29.58
C SER A 91 -14.13 -25.41 -29.03
N VAL A 92 -14.18 -24.30 -29.75
CA VAL A 92 -13.63 -23.01 -29.34
C VAL A 92 -14.68 -21.92 -29.56
N ALA A 93 -14.78 -20.97 -28.63
CA ALA A 93 -15.73 -19.87 -28.73
C ALA A 93 -15.09 -18.56 -28.30
N TRP A 94 -15.28 -17.49 -29.11
CA TRP A 94 -14.89 -16.12 -28.79
C TRP A 94 -16.14 -15.23 -28.78
N PHE A 95 -16.09 -14.14 -28.04
CA PHE A 95 -17.19 -13.18 -27.96
C PHE A 95 -16.78 -11.84 -28.54
N SER A 96 -17.68 -11.23 -29.32
CA SER A 96 -17.51 -9.88 -29.87
C SER A 96 -16.25 -9.67 -30.70
N GLN A 97 -15.81 -10.72 -31.41
CA GLN A 97 -14.63 -10.70 -32.29
C GLN A 97 -14.95 -11.14 -33.74
N PRO A 98 -15.86 -10.46 -34.44
CA PRO A 98 -16.33 -10.89 -35.78
C PRO A 98 -15.23 -10.97 -36.83
N PHE A 99 -14.13 -10.25 -36.61
CA PHE A 99 -12.98 -10.26 -37.51
C PHE A 99 -12.25 -11.62 -37.55
N LEU A 100 -12.45 -12.49 -36.52
CA LEU A 100 -11.76 -13.78 -36.44
C LEU A 100 -12.13 -14.70 -37.62
N THR A 101 -13.37 -14.68 -38.07
CA THR A 101 -13.81 -15.50 -39.20
C THR A 101 -13.13 -15.12 -40.53
N ARG A 102 -12.59 -13.89 -40.63
CA ARG A 102 -11.79 -13.43 -41.78
C ARG A 102 -10.31 -13.76 -41.63
N MET A 103 -9.83 -13.90 -40.41
CA MET A 103 -8.41 -14.15 -40.10
C MET A 103 -8.10 -15.63 -39.96
N LEU A 104 -9.04 -16.40 -39.41
CA LEU A 104 -8.90 -17.80 -39.07
C LEU A 104 -9.89 -18.61 -39.91
N PHE A 105 -9.45 -19.13 -41.03
CA PHE A 105 -10.26 -19.93 -41.95
C PHE A 105 -9.96 -21.42 -41.79
N PRO A 106 -10.83 -22.31 -42.27
CA PRO A 106 -10.56 -23.74 -42.24
C PRO A 106 -9.22 -24.09 -42.91
N GLY A 107 -8.46 -25.01 -42.28
CA GLY A 107 -7.09 -25.34 -42.64
C GLY A 107 -6.01 -24.50 -41.96
N THR A 108 -6.38 -23.42 -41.24
CA THR A 108 -5.39 -22.64 -40.48
C THR A 108 -4.95 -23.42 -39.23
N LYS A 109 -3.64 -23.62 -39.07
CA LYS A 109 -3.04 -24.19 -37.84
C LYS A 109 -2.91 -23.12 -36.79
N ILE A 110 -3.44 -23.38 -35.61
CA ILE A 110 -3.39 -22.44 -34.46
C ILE A 110 -3.00 -23.14 -33.17
N ALA A 111 -2.36 -22.39 -32.29
CA ALA A 111 -2.27 -22.72 -30.87
C ALA A 111 -3.39 -21.99 -30.13
N VAL A 112 -4.07 -22.69 -29.25
CA VAL A 112 -5.13 -22.17 -28.40
C VAL A 112 -4.77 -22.43 -26.94
N SER A 113 -4.80 -21.37 -26.11
CA SER A 113 -4.46 -21.44 -24.70
C SER A 113 -5.60 -20.88 -23.85
N GLY A 114 -6.02 -21.64 -22.84
CA GLY A 114 -7.09 -21.22 -21.94
C GLY A 114 -7.50 -22.31 -20.96
N GLU A 115 -8.51 -22.01 -20.17
CA GLU A 115 -9.16 -22.99 -19.31
C GLU A 115 -10.23 -23.76 -20.08
N LEU A 116 -10.20 -25.07 -19.96
CA LEU A 116 -11.22 -25.93 -20.55
C LEU A 116 -12.44 -25.98 -19.65
N SER A 117 -13.61 -25.65 -20.18
CA SER A 117 -14.87 -25.65 -19.43
C SER A 117 -16.03 -26.28 -20.23
N TRP A 118 -17.20 -26.44 -19.59
CA TRP A 118 -18.36 -27.00 -20.25
C TRP A 118 -19.14 -25.98 -21.06
N PHE A 119 -19.44 -26.29 -22.31
CA PHE A 119 -20.38 -25.56 -23.15
C PHE A 119 -21.44 -26.49 -23.77
N ASN A 120 -22.71 -26.28 -23.42
CA ASN A 120 -23.81 -27.13 -23.91
C ASN A 120 -23.52 -28.63 -23.77
N LYS A 121 -23.01 -29.03 -22.59
CA LYS A 121 -22.61 -30.40 -22.26
C LYS A 121 -21.36 -30.95 -23.01
N ASN A 122 -20.68 -30.11 -23.78
CA ASN A 122 -19.43 -30.48 -24.45
C ASN A 122 -18.26 -29.67 -23.89
N PRO A 123 -17.05 -30.26 -23.81
CA PRO A 123 -15.86 -29.49 -23.48
C PRO A 123 -15.57 -28.40 -24.54
N ALA A 124 -15.20 -27.20 -24.10
CA ALA A 124 -14.86 -26.11 -25.00
C ALA A 124 -13.90 -25.10 -24.34
N PHE A 125 -13.11 -24.41 -25.15
CA PHE A 125 -12.37 -23.22 -24.72
C PHE A 125 -13.19 -21.95 -24.94
N PHE A 126 -13.33 -21.11 -23.89
CA PHE A 126 -14.01 -19.82 -23.95
C PHE A 126 -13.05 -18.66 -23.99
N SER A 127 -13.18 -17.80 -25.01
CA SER A 127 -12.31 -16.65 -25.24
C SER A 127 -10.83 -16.96 -25.04
N PRO A 128 -10.34 -18.10 -25.54
CA PRO A 128 -8.95 -18.49 -25.35
C PRO A 128 -8.01 -17.51 -26.02
N GLN A 129 -6.78 -17.45 -25.53
CA GLN A 129 -5.69 -16.85 -26.29
C GLN A 129 -5.43 -17.74 -27.51
N TYR A 130 -5.09 -17.12 -28.63
CA TYR A 130 -4.77 -17.87 -29.84
C TYR A 130 -3.61 -17.22 -30.59
N GLU A 131 -2.85 -18.04 -31.30
CA GLU A 131 -1.83 -17.63 -32.27
C GLU A 131 -1.87 -18.53 -33.48
N LYS A 132 -1.67 -17.93 -34.67
CA LYS A 132 -1.38 -18.73 -35.86
C LYS A 132 0.01 -19.32 -35.73
N ILE A 133 0.15 -20.57 -36.11
CA ILE A 133 1.42 -21.25 -36.17
C ILE A 133 1.88 -21.21 -37.63
N ASP A 134 2.92 -20.41 -37.88
CA ASP A 134 3.65 -20.37 -39.13
C ASP A 134 5.04 -20.97 -38.89
N ASP A 135 5.61 -21.67 -39.87
CA ASP A 135 6.88 -22.39 -39.72
C ASP A 135 8.09 -21.50 -39.36
N ASN A 136 7.95 -20.18 -39.42
CA ASN A 136 9.03 -19.20 -39.21
C ASN A 136 8.83 -18.28 -37.98
N HIS A 137 7.79 -18.45 -37.14
CA HIS A 137 7.55 -17.53 -36.02
C HIS A 137 7.39 -18.27 -34.68
N GLU A 138 8.23 -17.90 -33.71
CA GLU A 138 8.03 -18.33 -32.33
C GLU A 138 6.72 -17.78 -31.75
N THR A 139 5.97 -18.63 -31.06
CA THR A 139 4.76 -18.21 -30.34
C THR A 139 5.09 -17.23 -29.22
N VAL A 140 4.33 -16.14 -29.11
CA VAL A 140 4.54 -15.09 -28.10
C VAL A 140 3.49 -15.16 -26.98
N HIS A 141 2.29 -15.66 -27.28
CA HIS A 141 1.13 -15.63 -26.39
C HIS A 141 0.58 -17.02 -26.02
N THR A 142 1.06 -18.08 -26.65
CA THR A 142 0.62 -19.45 -26.43
C THR A 142 1.82 -20.36 -26.15
N GLY A 143 1.61 -21.45 -25.42
CA GLY A 143 2.69 -22.37 -25.04
C GLY A 143 3.75 -21.78 -24.10
N LYS A 144 3.48 -20.66 -23.44
CA LYS A 144 4.40 -19.93 -22.56
C LYS A 144 3.65 -19.36 -21.36
N ILE A 145 4.39 -18.89 -20.36
CA ILE A 145 3.83 -18.12 -19.28
C ILE A 145 3.54 -16.70 -19.76
N VAL A 146 2.31 -16.24 -19.57
CA VAL A 146 1.82 -14.95 -20.08
C VAL A 146 1.46 -14.02 -18.93
N GLY A 147 2.12 -12.87 -18.85
CA GLY A 147 1.77 -11.80 -17.90
C GLY A 147 0.46 -11.13 -18.27
N VAL A 148 -0.39 -10.93 -17.26
CA VAL A 148 -1.63 -10.13 -17.35
C VAL A 148 -1.38 -8.78 -16.72
N TYR A 149 -1.53 -7.72 -17.51
CA TYR A 149 -1.23 -6.35 -17.09
C TYR A 149 -2.49 -5.65 -16.60
N PRO A 150 -2.37 -4.74 -15.63
CA PRO A 150 -3.41 -3.76 -15.36
C PRO A 150 -3.73 -3.00 -16.66
N ALA A 151 -4.99 -2.95 -17.04
CA ALA A 151 -5.43 -2.41 -18.31
C ALA A 151 -6.58 -1.41 -18.12
N THR A 152 -6.78 -0.53 -19.10
CA THR A 152 -7.93 0.38 -19.17
C THR A 152 -8.74 0.09 -20.42
N SER A 153 -9.96 0.64 -20.49
CA SER A 153 -10.84 0.43 -21.64
C SER A 153 -10.15 0.77 -22.97
N GLY A 154 -10.13 -0.20 -23.89
CA GLY A 154 -9.51 -0.08 -25.19
C GLY A 154 -7.98 -0.18 -25.22
N LEU A 155 -7.35 -0.66 -24.12
CA LEU A 155 -5.93 -1.00 -24.06
C LEU A 155 -5.79 -2.42 -23.50
N SER A 156 -5.43 -3.38 -24.35
CA SER A 156 -5.35 -4.80 -23.97
C SER A 156 -3.96 -5.18 -23.45
N SER A 157 -3.88 -6.20 -22.57
CA SER A 157 -2.60 -6.79 -22.14
C SER A 157 -1.74 -7.25 -23.33
N LYS A 158 -2.38 -7.76 -24.38
CA LYS A 158 -1.70 -8.18 -25.63
C LYS A 158 -1.00 -7.02 -26.31
N TRP A 159 -1.66 -5.87 -26.40
CA TRP A 159 -1.10 -4.66 -26.98
C TRP A 159 0.09 -4.14 -26.15
N LEU A 160 -0.07 -4.05 -24.82
CA LEU A 160 1.00 -3.64 -23.90
C LEU A 160 2.22 -4.55 -24.03
N LYS A 161 2.01 -5.88 -23.98
CA LYS A 161 3.08 -6.87 -24.12
C LYS A 161 3.87 -6.71 -25.41
N ALA A 162 3.19 -6.44 -26.54
CA ALA A 162 3.84 -6.21 -27.83
C ALA A 162 4.73 -4.95 -27.82
N ARG A 163 4.29 -3.87 -27.15
CA ARG A 163 5.09 -2.64 -27.02
C ARG A 163 6.28 -2.84 -26.10
N ILE A 164 6.09 -3.52 -24.97
CA ILE A 164 7.16 -3.87 -24.05
C ILE A 164 8.23 -4.72 -24.76
N LYS A 165 7.83 -5.74 -25.53
CA LYS A 165 8.77 -6.54 -26.31
C LYS A 165 9.56 -5.68 -27.29
N TYR A 166 8.87 -4.82 -28.04
CA TYR A 166 9.52 -3.91 -29.01
C TYR A 166 10.59 -3.05 -28.34
N VAL A 167 10.31 -2.54 -27.13
CA VAL A 167 11.26 -1.73 -26.36
C VAL A 167 12.43 -2.58 -25.88
N LEU A 168 12.17 -3.72 -25.25
CA LEU A 168 13.21 -4.59 -24.69
C LEU A 168 14.19 -5.15 -25.74
N ASP A 169 13.74 -5.29 -26.99
CA ASP A 169 14.59 -5.75 -28.10
C ASP A 169 15.53 -4.63 -28.64
N ARG A 170 15.34 -3.36 -28.21
CA ARG A 170 16.04 -2.17 -28.75
C ARG A 170 16.70 -1.29 -27.72
N ILE A 171 16.49 -1.55 -26.44
CA ILE A 171 17.07 -0.75 -25.34
C ILE A 171 18.09 -1.59 -24.57
N GLU A 172 19.25 -1.02 -24.35
CA GLU A 172 20.16 -1.46 -23.31
C GLU A 172 19.75 -0.84 -21.96
N ILE A 173 19.55 -1.70 -20.97
CA ILE A 173 19.16 -1.32 -19.62
C ILE A 173 20.39 -1.45 -18.72
N GLU A 174 20.88 -0.33 -18.22
CA GLU A 174 22.03 -0.28 -17.34
C GLU A 174 21.73 -0.91 -15.97
N ASN A 175 22.72 -1.62 -15.44
CA ASN A 175 22.65 -2.16 -14.09
C ASN A 175 23.33 -1.16 -13.13
N LYS A 176 22.52 -0.49 -12.30
CA LYS A 176 23.01 0.50 -11.32
C LYS A 176 23.74 -0.10 -10.11
N LEU A 177 23.62 -1.41 -9.88
CA LEU A 177 24.32 -2.11 -8.81
C LEU A 177 25.57 -2.78 -9.35
N ASP A 178 26.63 -2.81 -8.55
CA ASP A 178 27.83 -3.53 -8.87
C ASP A 178 27.64 -5.06 -8.77
N ASP A 179 28.56 -5.79 -9.39
CA ASP A 179 28.50 -7.26 -9.42
C ASP A 179 28.68 -7.89 -8.04
N SER A 180 29.37 -7.21 -7.12
CA SER A 180 29.59 -7.70 -5.76
C SER A 180 28.28 -7.68 -4.97
N ALA A 181 27.50 -6.59 -5.08
CA ALA A 181 26.20 -6.46 -4.45
C ALA A 181 25.19 -7.48 -5.03
N LEU A 182 25.25 -7.73 -6.34
CA LEU A 182 24.40 -8.74 -6.99
C LEU A 182 24.70 -10.14 -6.46
N LYS A 183 25.97 -10.52 -6.38
CA LYS A 183 26.39 -11.85 -5.88
C LYS A 183 26.04 -12.04 -4.41
N THR A 184 26.35 -11.05 -3.57
CA THR A 184 26.10 -11.10 -2.12
C THR A 184 24.61 -11.30 -1.82
N ASN A 185 23.73 -10.63 -2.54
CA ASN A 185 22.29 -10.69 -2.34
C ASN A 185 21.59 -11.70 -3.25
N LYS A 186 22.31 -12.49 -4.05
CA LYS A 186 21.79 -13.48 -5.00
C LYS A 186 20.76 -12.91 -5.98
N LEU A 187 20.96 -11.66 -6.41
CA LEU A 187 20.02 -10.94 -7.26
C LEU A 187 20.37 -11.09 -8.75
N LEU A 188 19.33 -11.05 -9.59
CA LEU A 188 19.49 -10.95 -11.03
C LEU A 188 20.07 -9.58 -11.43
N ALA A 189 20.78 -9.51 -12.55
CA ALA A 189 21.05 -8.23 -13.21
C ALA A 189 19.73 -7.52 -13.55
N PHE A 190 19.69 -6.20 -13.48
CA PHE A 190 18.45 -5.44 -13.64
C PHE A 190 17.81 -5.63 -15.03
N SER A 191 18.61 -5.60 -16.09
CA SER A 191 18.18 -5.89 -17.46
C SER A 191 17.55 -7.28 -17.59
N LYS A 192 18.15 -8.29 -16.95
CA LYS A 192 17.61 -9.65 -16.92
C LYS A 192 16.31 -9.75 -16.13
N ALA A 193 16.21 -9.04 -15.00
CA ALA A 193 15.00 -9.02 -14.20
C ALA A 193 13.82 -8.36 -14.95
N ILE A 194 14.05 -7.22 -15.61
CA ILE A 194 13.01 -6.56 -16.43
C ILE A 194 12.56 -7.47 -17.57
N ARG A 195 13.46 -8.20 -18.23
CA ARG A 195 13.07 -9.16 -19.27
C ARG A 195 12.23 -10.31 -18.68
N LYS A 196 12.68 -10.91 -17.57
CA LYS A 196 12.03 -12.07 -16.95
C LYS A 196 10.69 -11.72 -16.29
N ILE A 197 10.48 -10.51 -15.78
CA ILE A 197 9.18 -10.10 -15.24
C ILE A 197 8.11 -9.99 -16.34
N HIS A 198 8.48 -9.62 -17.55
CA HIS A 198 7.58 -9.49 -18.68
C HIS A 198 7.45 -10.75 -19.53
N PHE A 199 8.53 -11.50 -19.67
CA PHE A 199 8.67 -12.72 -20.50
C PHE A 199 9.39 -13.83 -19.71
N PRO A 200 8.74 -14.37 -18.67
CA PRO A 200 9.32 -15.45 -17.88
C PRO A 200 9.33 -16.77 -18.68
N GLU A 201 10.37 -17.58 -18.49
CA GLU A 201 10.46 -18.94 -19.02
C GLU A 201 9.77 -19.94 -18.09
N ASN A 202 9.83 -19.67 -16.78
CA ASN A 202 9.20 -20.45 -15.71
C ASN A 202 8.68 -19.53 -14.59
N MET A 203 7.89 -20.05 -13.67
CA MET A 203 7.33 -19.26 -12.57
C MET A 203 8.40 -18.76 -11.59
N ASP A 204 9.49 -19.46 -11.40
CA ASP A 204 10.61 -19.04 -10.55
C ASP A 204 11.28 -17.76 -11.07
N ASP A 205 11.34 -17.59 -12.39
CA ASP A 205 11.81 -16.35 -13.01
C ASP A 205 11.00 -15.13 -12.56
N THR A 206 9.68 -15.29 -12.39
CA THR A 206 8.81 -14.18 -11.95
C THR A 206 9.10 -13.77 -10.51
N VAL A 207 9.37 -14.75 -9.64
CA VAL A 207 9.73 -14.51 -8.24
C VAL A 207 11.07 -13.78 -8.16
N LYS A 208 12.12 -14.31 -8.79
CA LYS A 208 13.46 -13.70 -8.77
C LYS A 208 13.50 -12.33 -9.42
N ALA A 209 12.73 -12.13 -10.49
CA ALA A 209 12.63 -10.81 -11.13
C ALA A 209 11.92 -9.81 -10.20
N ARG A 210 10.82 -10.21 -9.52
CA ARG A 210 10.12 -9.37 -8.58
C ARG A 210 10.97 -9.00 -7.37
N GLU A 211 11.72 -9.95 -6.81
CA GLU A 211 12.69 -9.69 -5.74
C GLU A 211 13.72 -8.64 -6.16
N ARG A 212 14.25 -8.75 -7.37
CA ARG A 212 15.21 -7.76 -7.89
C ARG A 212 14.61 -6.37 -8.04
N LEU A 213 13.39 -6.27 -8.56
CA LEU A 213 12.70 -4.97 -8.72
C LEU A 213 12.37 -4.34 -7.37
N ALA A 214 11.84 -5.13 -6.44
CA ALA A 214 11.56 -4.69 -5.08
C ALA A 214 12.84 -4.21 -4.37
N PHE A 215 13.96 -4.91 -4.53
CA PHE A 215 15.25 -4.48 -3.99
C PHE A 215 15.65 -3.10 -4.49
N ASN A 216 15.48 -2.82 -5.79
CA ASN A 216 15.77 -1.50 -6.35
C ASN A 216 14.89 -0.41 -5.75
N GLU A 217 13.58 -0.65 -5.63
CA GLU A 217 12.65 0.31 -5.02
C GLU A 217 13.06 0.63 -3.58
N PHE A 218 13.44 -0.39 -2.79
CA PHE A 218 13.92 -0.17 -1.43
C PHE A 218 15.25 0.59 -1.39
N VAL A 219 16.19 0.31 -2.28
CA VAL A 219 17.46 1.06 -2.36
C VAL A 219 17.21 2.52 -2.71
N ASP A 220 16.35 2.80 -3.70
CA ASP A 220 16.00 4.16 -4.09
C ASP A 220 15.30 4.91 -2.93
N LEU A 221 14.39 4.25 -2.23
CA LEU A 221 13.72 4.81 -1.06
C LEU A 221 14.71 5.13 0.06
N LEU A 222 15.57 4.17 0.43
CA LEU A 222 16.59 4.35 1.47
C LEU A 222 17.60 5.44 1.11
N THR A 223 17.96 5.56 -0.15
CA THR A 223 18.87 6.62 -0.62
C THR A 223 18.24 8.00 -0.43
N LYS A 224 16.98 8.17 -0.88
CA LYS A 224 16.24 9.42 -0.70
C LYS A 224 16.04 9.80 0.76
N THR A 225 15.74 8.81 1.62
CA THR A 225 15.54 9.07 3.05
C THR A 225 16.86 9.40 3.76
N LYS A 226 17.97 8.74 3.41
CA LYS A 226 19.31 9.11 3.90
C LYS A 226 19.71 10.52 3.48
N GLU A 227 19.41 10.95 2.27
CA GLU A 227 19.64 12.33 1.83
C GLU A 227 18.81 13.34 2.63
N ARG A 228 17.54 13.03 2.92
CA ARG A 228 16.68 13.86 3.80
C ARG A 228 17.29 13.97 5.20
N LYS A 229 17.73 12.85 5.79
CA LYS A 229 18.37 12.85 7.11
C LYS A 229 19.67 13.68 7.11
N LYS A 230 20.51 13.54 6.08
CA LYS A 230 21.71 14.39 5.93
C LYS A 230 21.37 15.89 5.84
N LYS A 231 20.29 16.26 5.15
CA LYS A 231 19.82 17.66 5.08
C LYS A 231 19.29 18.13 6.43
N LEU A 232 18.60 17.29 7.19
CA LEU A 232 18.08 17.61 8.52
C LEU A 232 19.23 17.86 9.53
N ILE A 233 20.24 16.99 9.55
CA ILE A 233 21.41 17.11 10.43
C ILE A 233 22.18 18.43 10.20
N LYS A 234 22.17 18.97 8.98
CA LYS A 234 22.79 20.27 8.66
C LYS A 234 21.98 21.48 9.14
N LYS A 235 20.71 21.29 9.52
CA LYS A 235 19.90 22.38 10.05
C LYS A 235 20.30 22.69 11.48
N LYS A 236 20.38 23.98 11.81
CA LYS A 236 20.54 24.44 13.19
C LYS A 236 19.13 24.42 13.84
N GLY A 237 18.97 23.63 14.87
CA GLY A 237 17.79 23.59 15.72
C GLY A 237 17.97 24.39 17.01
N ILE A 238 17.00 24.29 17.86
CA ILE A 238 16.98 24.87 19.20
C ILE A 238 17.59 23.84 20.16
N SER A 239 18.66 24.16 20.85
CA SER A 239 19.23 23.30 21.90
C SER A 239 18.61 23.71 23.23
N LEU A 240 17.85 22.80 23.84
CA LEU A 240 17.23 23.02 25.15
C LEU A 240 18.23 22.71 26.26
N LYS A 241 18.33 23.58 27.25
CA LYS A 241 19.09 23.31 28.47
C LYS A 241 18.18 22.51 29.39
N ILE A 242 18.44 21.22 29.50
CA ILE A 242 17.61 20.34 30.31
C ILE A 242 18.27 20.12 31.65
N ASP A 243 17.53 20.42 32.71
CA ASP A 243 17.90 20.09 34.08
C ASP A 243 17.15 18.81 34.45
N ASP A 244 17.92 17.73 34.54
CA ASP A 244 17.39 16.40 34.88
C ASP A 244 16.65 16.40 36.24
N SER A 245 17.01 17.27 37.16
CA SER A 245 16.37 17.37 38.47
C SER A 245 14.91 17.82 38.36
N ASN A 246 14.64 18.78 37.49
CA ASN A 246 13.28 19.28 37.25
C ASN A 246 12.38 18.22 36.59
N ILE A 247 12.94 17.48 35.62
CA ILE A 247 12.21 16.39 34.95
C ILE A 247 11.92 15.26 35.92
N LYS A 248 12.93 14.84 36.71
CA LYS A 248 12.77 13.79 37.72
C LYS A 248 11.77 14.18 38.83
N ASN A 249 11.81 15.44 39.28
CA ASN A 249 10.84 15.94 40.25
C ASN A 249 9.42 15.91 39.68
N PHE A 250 9.23 16.30 38.42
CA PHE A 250 7.93 16.19 37.75
C PHE A 250 7.46 14.72 37.71
N ILE A 251 8.32 13.79 37.24
CA ILE A 251 8.00 12.37 37.13
C ILE A 251 7.63 11.78 38.53
N ASN A 252 8.39 12.14 39.58
CA ASN A 252 8.15 11.65 40.93
C ASN A 252 6.81 12.15 41.54
N ASN A 253 6.28 13.27 41.05
CA ASN A 253 5.01 13.83 41.49
C ASN A 253 3.81 13.32 40.69
N LEU A 254 3.99 12.39 39.76
CA LEU A 254 2.88 11.73 39.07
C LEU A 254 2.16 10.75 39.99
N ASP A 255 0.84 10.67 39.87
CA ASP A 255 0.01 9.73 40.64
C ASP A 255 0.24 8.25 40.27
N PHE A 256 1.08 7.98 39.29
CA PHE A 256 1.42 6.66 38.77
C PHE A 256 2.90 6.54 38.47
N LYS A 257 3.38 5.30 38.43
CA LYS A 257 4.78 5.02 38.08
C LYS A 257 4.87 4.78 36.54
N LEU A 258 5.92 5.33 35.96
CA LEU A 258 6.25 5.04 34.56
C LEU A 258 6.72 3.58 34.39
N THR A 259 6.59 3.02 33.21
CA THR A 259 7.19 1.73 32.86
C THR A 259 8.65 1.94 32.44
N ASN A 260 9.46 0.87 32.53
CA ASN A 260 10.88 0.95 32.12
C ASN A 260 11.02 1.40 30.66
N SER A 261 10.09 0.96 29.80
CA SER A 261 10.05 1.35 28.39
C SER A 261 9.74 2.83 28.20
N GLN A 262 8.84 3.40 29.02
CA GLN A 262 8.54 4.84 29.02
C GLN A 262 9.75 5.66 29.50
N ASP A 263 10.39 5.26 30.59
CA ASP A 263 11.59 5.95 31.13
C ASP A 263 12.70 5.98 30.09
N LYS A 264 13.02 4.84 29.46
CA LYS A 264 14.02 4.77 28.40
C LYS A 264 13.70 5.71 27.24
N VAL A 265 12.46 5.76 26.79
CA VAL A 265 12.04 6.62 25.67
C VAL A 265 12.10 8.09 26.05
N ILE A 266 11.79 8.44 27.29
CA ILE A 266 11.94 9.81 27.81
C ILE A 266 13.40 10.23 27.77
N ASP A 267 14.32 9.38 28.24
CA ASP A 267 15.76 9.66 28.18
C ASP A 267 16.25 9.92 26.73
N GLU A 268 15.82 9.08 25.78
CA GLU A 268 16.12 9.25 24.35
C GLU A 268 15.62 10.59 23.81
N ILE A 269 14.41 11.02 24.18
CA ILE A 269 13.81 12.29 23.75
C ILE A 269 14.53 13.48 24.40
N VAL A 270 14.80 13.41 25.70
CA VAL A 270 15.48 14.45 26.47
C VAL A 270 16.90 14.66 25.93
N GLU A 271 17.62 13.59 25.61
CA GLU A 271 18.93 13.68 24.97
C GLU A 271 18.83 14.40 23.61
N ASP A 272 17.84 14.05 22.77
CA ASP A 272 17.66 14.70 21.46
C ASP A 272 17.27 16.17 21.56
N LEU A 273 16.44 16.55 22.53
CA LEU A 273 16.03 17.93 22.78
C LEU A 273 17.23 18.82 23.18
N SER A 274 18.28 18.23 23.79
CA SER A 274 19.49 18.93 24.18
C SER A 274 20.47 19.19 23.03
N LYS A 275 20.32 18.49 21.90
CA LYS A 275 21.20 18.60 20.71
C LYS A 275 20.94 19.89 19.94
N LYS A 276 22.00 20.38 19.26
CA LYS A 276 21.89 21.53 18.35
C LYS A 276 21.21 21.22 17.03
N THR A 277 20.94 19.94 16.74
CA THR A 277 20.21 19.49 15.56
C THR A 277 18.74 19.26 15.92
N PRO A 278 17.80 19.63 15.07
CA PRO A 278 16.38 19.38 15.38
C PRO A 278 16.13 17.88 15.52
N MET A 279 15.50 17.46 16.60
CA MET A 279 14.97 16.08 16.73
C MET A 279 13.93 15.83 15.63
N ASN A 280 13.96 14.66 15.04
CA ASN A 280 12.88 14.13 14.19
C ASN A 280 12.67 12.67 14.58
N ARG A 281 11.73 12.42 15.51
CA ARG A 281 11.58 11.14 16.18
C ARG A 281 10.15 10.60 16.04
N LEU A 282 10.05 9.30 15.76
CA LEU A 282 8.79 8.55 15.74
C LEU A 282 8.65 7.77 17.06
N LEU A 283 7.61 8.09 17.82
CA LEU A 283 7.21 7.39 19.05
C LEU A 283 6.10 6.40 18.70
N GLN A 284 6.43 5.13 18.72
CA GLN A 284 5.50 4.05 18.47
C GLN A 284 5.11 3.35 19.77
N GLY A 285 3.83 3.05 19.93
CA GLY A 285 3.34 2.26 21.05
C GLY A 285 1.86 1.96 20.91
N ASP A 286 1.40 0.89 21.53
CA ASP A 286 -0.02 0.51 21.47
C ASP A 286 -0.94 1.59 22.07
N VAL A 287 -2.23 1.50 21.81
CA VAL A 287 -3.23 2.35 22.46
C VAL A 287 -3.16 2.14 23.97
N GLY A 288 -3.02 3.23 24.73
CA GLY A 288 -2.88 3.18 26.19
C GLY A 288 -1.47 2.77 26.70
N SER A 289 -0.44 2.73 25.85
CA SER A 289 0.96 2.53 26.28
C SER A 289 1.57 3.77 26.95
N GLY A 290 0.86 4.92 26.97
CA GLY A 290 1.31 6.15 27.62
C GLY A 290 2.11 7.09 26.71
N LYS A 291 1.92 7.07 25.39
CA LYS A 291 2.53 8.04 24.46
C LYS A 291 2.27 9.49 24.87
N THR A 292 1.07 9.77 25.39
CA THR A 292 0.67 11.11 25.82
C THR A 292 1.52 11.62 27.00
N ILE A 293 1.82 10.78 28.00
CA ILE A 293 2.66 11.22 29.13
C ILE A 293 4.11 11.46 28.69
N VAL A 294 4.64 10.63 27.79
CA VAL A 294 5.98 10.82 27.25
C VAL A 294 6.08 12.14 26.48
N SER A 295 5.08 12.46 25.63
CA SER A 295 5.01 13.72 24.90
C SER A 295 4.76 14.92 25.83
N ALA A 296 4.03 14.73 26.93
CA ALA A 296 3.82 15.76 27.96
C ALA A 296 5.13 16.13 28.67
N ILE A 297 5.97 15.14 29.00
CA ILE A 297 7.30 15.38 29.60
C ILE A 297 8.20 16.15 28.64
N ALA A 298 8.17 15.81 27.34
CA ALA A 298 8.91 16.58 26.31
C ALA A 298 8.40 18.02 26.19
N ALA A 299 7.08 18.23 26.27
CA ALA A 299 6.48 19.56 26.29
C ALA A 299 6.85 20.35 27.55
N TYR A 300 6.92 19.70 28.70
CA TYR A 300 7.36 20.33 29.95
C TYR A 300 8.83 20.77 29.89
N ALA A 301 9.73 19.92 29.36
CA ALA A 301 11.12 20.29 29.11
C ALA A 301 11.24 21.49 28.17
N THR A 302 10.40 21.58 27.17
CA THR A 302 10.33 22.71 26.22
C THR A 302 9.87 23.99 26.92
N TYR A 303 8.84 23.92 27.75
CA TYR A 303 8.35 25.01 28.57
C TYR A 303 9.40 25.59 29.53
N LEU A 304 10.14 24.73 30.22
CA LEU A 304 11.22 25.15 31.14
C LEU A 304 12.30 26.00 30.45
N ASN A 305 12.41 25.89 29.12
CA ASN A 305 13.33 26.68 28.31
C ASN A 305 12.67 27.93 27.68
N GLY A 306 11.44 28.23 28.01
CA GLY A 306 10.72 29.42 27.52
C GLY A 306 10.23 29.29 26.06
N TYR A 307 10.12 28.06 25.54
CA TYR A 307 9.58 27.77 24.22
C TYR A 307 8.16 27.20 24.30
N GLN A 308 7.44 27.31 23.18
CA GLN A 308 6.09 26.80 23.04
C GLN A 308 6.11 25.36 22.46
N THR A 309 5.12 24.56 22.85
CA THR A 309 4.83 23.28 22.23
C THR A 309 3.55 23.37 21.42
N ILE A 310 3.57 22.94 20.15
CA ILE A 310 2.38 22.74 19.34
C ILE A 310 2.04 21.26 19.35
N PHE A 311 0.78 20.96 19.66
CA PHE A 311 0.25 19.59 19.67
C PHE A 311 -0.80 19.44 18.58
N LEU A 312 -0.49 18.70 17.53
CA LEU A 312 -1.33 18.51 16.36
C LEU A 312 -2.06 17.17 16.44
N ALA A 313 -3.39 17.21 16.58
CA ALA A 313 -4.25 16.03 16.65
C ALA A 313 -5.08 15.86 15.37
N PRO A 314 -5.34 14.63 14.90
CA PRO A 314 -6.04 14.38 13.63
C PRO A 314 -7.52 14.75 13.66
N THR A 315 -8.16 14.70 14.83
CA THR A 315 -9.58 15.01 15.00
C THR A 315 -9.81 15.94 16.20
N GLN A 316 -10.95 16.65 16.19
CA GLN A 316 -11.34 17.54 17.29
C GLN A 316 -11.51 16.76 18.60
N ILE A 317 -12.02 15.52 18.53
CA ILE A 317 -12.22 14.67 19.72
C ILE A 317 -10.86 14.37 20.38
N LEU A 318 -9.86 13.99 19.59
CA LEU A 318 -8.51 13.73 20.11
C LEU A 318 -7.83 15.00 20.60
N ALA A 319 -8.06 16.14 19.93
CA ALA A 319 -7.55 17.42 20.41
C ALA A 319 -8.14 17.78 21.79
N ASN A 320 -9.43 17.56 21.99
CA ASN A 320 -10.09 17.76 23.31
C ASN A 320 -9.53 16.81 24.37
N GLN A 321 -9.36 15.54 24.05
CA GLN A 321 -8.76 14.56 24.98
C GLN A 321 -7.34 14.94 25.39
N HIS A 322 -6.50 15.37 24.44
CA HIS A 322 -5.16 15.86 24.76
C HIS A 322 -5.22 17.12 25.61
N TYR A 323 -6.15 18.03 25.32
CA TYR A 323 -6.34 19.26 26.09
C TYR A 323 -6.70 18.96 27.54
N GLU A 324 -7.69 18.11 27.79
CA GLU A 324 -8.11 17.69 29.13
C GLU A 324 -6.97 17.00 29.89
N SER A 325 -6.30 16.05 29.22
CA SER A 325 -5.19 15.31 29.82
C SER A 325 -4.01 16.22 30.19
N LEU A 326 -3.62 17.12 29.31
CA LEU A 326 -2.48 18.01 29.54
C LEU A 326 -2.83 19.11 30.57
N THR A 327 -4.06 19.61 30.58
CA THR A 327 -4.53 20.57 31.60
C THR A 327 -4.55 19.95 32.99
N SER A 328 -4.96 18.69 33.11
CA SER A 328 -4.91 17.96 34.39
C SER A 328 -3.46 17.73 34.85
N LEU A 329 -2.55 17.41 33.94
CA LEU A 329 -1.12 17.19 34.26
C LEU A 329 -0.39 18.50 34.63
N PHE A 330 -0.79 19.61 34.06
CA PHE A 330 -0.12 20.90 34.18
C PHE A 330 -1.07 22.03 34.60
N PRO A 331 -1.59 22.04 35.82
CA PRO A 331 -2.56 23.04 36.27
C PRO A 331 -2.02 24.48 36.25
N ASN A 332 -0.69 24.63 36.28
CA ASN A 332 -0.02 25.95 36.31
C ASN A 332 0.47 26.42 34.92
N LEU A 333 0.27 25.64 33.85
CA LEU A 333 0.68 26.03 32.50
C LEU A 333 -0.49 26.62 31.74
N SER A 334 -0.20 27.61 30.91
CA SER A 334 -1.17 28.14 29.95
C SER A 334 -1.30 27.18 28.78
N ILE A 335 -2.43 26.50 28.67
CA ILE A 335 -2.75 25.56 27.61
C ILE A 335 -3.95 26.07 26.83
N SER A 336 -3.88 26.14 25.51
CA SER A 336 -4.98 26.57 24.65
C SER A 336 -5.39 25.49 23.66
N LEU A 337 -6.71 25.37 23.45
CA LEU A 337 -7.30 24.53 22.42
C LEU A 337 -7.75 25.40 21.25
N VAL A 338 -7.23 25.15 20.06
CA VAL A 338 -7.54 25.91 18.84
C VAL A 338 -8.45 25.09 17.94
N THR A 339 -9.67 25.57 17.78
CA THR A 339 -10.66 25.06 16.82
C THR A 339 -10.76 25.98 15.60
N ALA A 340 -11.54 25.60 14.59
CA ALA A 340 -11.73 26.43 13.40
C ALA A 340 -12.25 27.84 13.72
N ASN A 341 -13.07 27.97 14.79
CA ASN A 341 -13.73 29.21 15.17
C ASN A 341 -13.06 29.93 16.37
N SER A 342 -12.01 29.36 16.95
CA SER A 342 -11.38 29.96 18.11
C SER A 342 -10.43 31.09 17.73
N LYS A 343 -10.41 32.17 18.55
CA LYS A 343 -9.36 33.19 18.48
C LYS A 343 -8.04 32.51 18.93
N LEU A 344 -6.98 32.70 18.17
CA LEU A 344 -5.66 32.20 18.53
C LEU A 344 -5.13 32.96 19.77
N ILE A 345 -4.84 32.23 20.83
CA ILE A 345 -4.12 32.77 21.98
C ILE A 345 -2.64 32.42 21.75
N THR A 346 -1.88 33.38 21.23
CA THR A 346 -0.48 33.18 20.82
C THR A 346 0.49 32.96 21.98
N ASN A 347 0.13 33.35 23.21
CA ASN A 347 1.01 33.35 24.38
C ASN A 347 0.92 32.10 25.24
N SER A 348 0.19 31.06 24.82
CA SER A 348 0.08 29.82 25.60
C SER A 348 1.36 28.99 25.49
N ASN A 349 1.71 28.28 26.58
CA ASN A 349 2.88 27.42 26.64
C ASN A 349 2.68 26.16 25.78
N ILE A 350 1.46 25.60 25.76
CA ILE A 350 1.08 24.46 24.94
C ILE A 350 -0.15 24.85 24.11
N ILE A 351 -0.10 24.63 22.83
CA ILE A 351 -1.18 24.95 21.89
C ILE A 351 -1.60 23.68 21.20
N ILE A 352 -2.85 23.26 21.44
CA ILE A 352 -3.40 22.01 20.92
C ILE A 352 -4.45 22.32 19.87
N GLY A 353 -4.50 21.55 18.80
CA GLY A 353 -5.54 21.70 17.78
C GLY A 353 -5.38 20.74 16.61
N THR A 354 -6.22 20.94 15.61
CA THR A 354 -6.27 20.15 14.40
C THR A 354 -5.65 20.92 13.22
N HIS A 355 -6.10 20.66 12.01
CA HIS A 355 -5.71 21.37 10.78
C HIS A 355 -5.81 22.91 10.90
N ALA A 356 -6.61 23.42 11.83
CA ALA A 356 -6.73 24.87 12.08
C ALA A 356 -5.40 25.53 12.50
N LEU A 357 -4.45 24.77 13.09
CA LEU A 357 -3.12 25.25 13.44
C LEU A 357 -2.21 25.47 12.22
N LEU A 358 -2.46 24.73 11.14
CA LEU A 358 -1.60 24.72 9.95
C LEU A 358 -1.63 26.03 9.14
N THR A 359 -2.63 26.88 9.39
CA THR A 359 -2.78 28.21 8.76
C THR A 359 -2.31 29.36 9.62
N LYS A 360 -1.81 29.07 10.84
CA LYS A 360 -1.47 30.08 11.83
C LYS A 360 0.06 30.15 12.02
N THR A 361 0.56 31.35 12.37
CA THR A 361 2.00 31.59 12.61
C THR A 361 2.28 31.61 14.12
N PHE A 362 3.42 31.04 14.50
CA PHE A 362 3.89 30.93 15.87
C PHE A 362 5.35 31.40 15.95
N GLU A 363 5.75 32.10 17.01
CA GLU A 363 7.06 32.78 17.05
C GLU A 363 8.13 31.95 17.76
N LYS A 364 7.80 31.26 18.84
CA LYS A 364 8.79 30.58 19.72
C LYS A 364 8.53 29.05 19.84
N VAL A 365 8.29 28.39 18.73
CA VAL A 365 8.03 26.95 18.76
C VAL A 365 9.32 26.17 18.96
N GLY A 366 9.44 25.49 20.11
CA GLY A 366 10.55 24.59 20.42
C GLY A 366 10.26 23.13 20.08
N LEU A 367 9.00 22.71 20.24
CA LEU A 367 8.56 21.34 20.00
C LEU A 367 7.25 21.29 19.20
N LEU A 368 7.22 20.43 18.22
CA LEU A 368 6.01 20.07 17.47
C LEU A 368 5.71 18.59 17.74
N VAL A 369 4.60 18.30 18.40
CA VAL A 369 4.07 16.94 18.60
C VAL A 369 2.98 16.69 17.58
N ILE A 370 3.08 15.59 16.84
CA ILE A 370 2.11 15.22 15.79
C ILE A 370 1.54 13.86 16.14
N ASP A 371 0.25 13.80 16.41
CA ASP A 371 -0.44 12.54 16.63
C ASP A 371 -1.00 12.01 15.30
N GLU A 372 -0.73 10.73 14.98
CA GLU A 372 -1.13 10.04 13.76
C GLU A 372 -0.81 10.82 12.46
N GLN A 373 0.48 11.06 12.23
CA GLN A 373 1.00 11.87 11.10
C GLN A 373 0.39 11.54 9.74
N HIS A 374 0.02 10.29 9.48
CA HIS A 374 -0.56 9.85 8.21
C HIS A 374 -1.90 10.56 7.85
N LYS A 375 -2.54 11.21 8.81
CA LYS A 375 -3.75 12.02 8.61
C LYS A 375 -3.48 13.44 8.10
N PHE A 376 -2.21 13.84 8.00
CA PHE A 376 -1.81 15.21 7.60
C PHE A 376 -0.99 15.21 6.31
N GLY A 377 -1.18 16.23 5.49
CA GLY A 377 -0.39 16.42 4.27
C GLY A 377 1.03 16.90 4.57
N VAL A 378 2.04 16.35 3.90
CA VAL A 378 3.46 16.71 4.09
C VAL A 378 3.73 18.21 3.92
N LYS A 379 3.10 18.88 2.95
CA LYS A 379 3.24 20.32 2.73
C LYS A 379 2.72 21.16 3.90
N GLN A 380 1.71 20.68 4.60
CA GLN A 380 1.08 21.35 5.73
C GLN A 380 1.99 21.32 6.95
N ILE A 381 2.60 20.17 7.24
CA ILE A 381 3.54 20.03 8.37
C ILE A 381 4.78 20.90 8.17
N ASN A 382 5.28 21.00 6.94
CA ASN A 382 6.44 21.84 6.61
C ASN A 382 6.24 23.32 6.95
N PHE A 383 5.01 23.81 6.98
CA PHE A 383 4.71 25.19 7.37
C PHE A 383 5.04 25.46 8.85
N LEU A 384 4.72 24.52 9.74
CA LEU A 384 5.01 24.62 11.17
C LEU A 384 6.50 24.40 11.49
N GLN A 385 7.26 23.84 10.55
CA GLN A 385 8.69 23.55 10.72
C GLN A 385 9.62 24.70 10.28
N LYS A 386 9.11 25.87 9.93
CA LYS A 386 9.92 27.01 9.43
C LYS A 386 11.04 27.43 10.38
N THR A 387 10.82 27.33 11.69
CA THR A 387 11.79 27.68 12.73
C THR A 387 12.71 26.51 13.13
N ASN A 388 12.66 25.40 12.42
CA ASN A 388 13.34 24.14 12.75
C ASN A 388 13.12 23.67 14.19
N PRO A 389 11.86 23.54 14.68
CA PRO A 389 11.60 23.00 16.00
C PRO A 389 11.95 21.52 16.06
N HIS A 390 12.08 20.98 17.25
CA HIS A 390 12.08 19.54 17.46
C HIS A 390 10.73 18.95 17.06
N VAL A 391 10.72 17.75 16.44
CA VAL A 391 9.49 17.07 15.98
C VAL A 391 9.40 15.70 16.63
N LEU A 392 8.31 15.46 17.33
CA LEU A 392 7.92 14.18 17.90
C LEU A 392 6.63 13.72 17.24
N THR A 393 6.72 12.68 16.42
CA THR A 393 5.55 12.05 15.79
C THR A 393 5.12 10.85 16.61
N MET A 394 3.83 10.73 16.89
CA MET A 394 3.27 9.57 17.61
C MET A 394 2.41 8.72 16.68
N THR A 395 2.44 7.40 16.87
CA THR A 395 1.52 6.48 16.20
C THR A 395 1.10 5.33 17.12
N ALA A 396 -0.18 4.96 17.06
CA ALA A 396 -0.71 3.77 17.72
C ALA A 396 -0.67 2.52 16.83
N THR A 397 -0.48 2.69 15.52
CA THR A 397 -0.40 1.55 14.60
C THR A 397 0.96 0.85 14.77
N PRO A 398 0.98 -0.45 15.09
CA PRO A 398 2.23 -1.20 15.17
C PRO A 398 2.80 -1.40 13.76
N ILE A 399 3.82 -0.61 13.41
CA ILE A 399 4.57 -0.79 12.18
C ILE A 399 5.73 -1.72 12.50
N PRO A 400 5.91 -2.85 11.80
CA PRO A 400 7.08 -3.71 12.02
C PRO A 400 8.37 -2.90 11.97
N ARG A 401 9.27 -3.13 12.95
CA ARG A 401 10.48 -2.32 13.14
C ARG A 401 11.30 -2.18 11.85
N THR A 402 11.43 -3.24 11.07
CA THR A 402 12.13 -3.24 9.79
C THR A 402 11.48 -2.31 8.76
N ILE A 403 10.14 -2.32 8.69
CA ILE A 403 9.37 -1.44 7.81
C ILE A 403 9.46 0.01 8.29
N ALA A 404 9.33 0.24 9.60
CA ALA A 404 9.46 1.57 10.18
C ALA A 404 10.86 2.17 9.90
N GLN A 405 11.91 1.40 10.09
CA GLN A 405 13.30 1.83 9.81
C GLN A 405 13.53 2.10 8.31
N THR A 406 12.80 1.46 7.42
CA THR A 406 12.93 1.67 5.98
C THR A 406 12.14 2.89 5.51
N LEU A 407 10.87 2.98 5.87
CA LEU A 407 9.97 4.05 5.42
C LEU A 407 10.25 5.40 6.12
N PHE A 408 10.66 5.35 7.38
CA PHE A 408 10.92 6.50 8.25
C PHE A 408 12.38 6.58 8.64
N SER A 409 13.31 6.19 7.75
CA SER A 409 14.75 6.19 8.05
C SER A 409 15.35 7.60 8.22
N ASP A 410 14.58 8.65 7.94
CA ASP A 410 14.88 10.04 8.29
C ASP A 410 14.41 10.43 9.70
N MET A 411 13.68 9.54 10.39
CA MET A 411 13.27 9.67 11.80
C MET A 411 14.05 8.70 12.68
N ASP A 412 14.34 9.10 13.91
CA ASP A 412 14.79 8.18 14.95
C ASP A 412 13.57 7.48 15.58
N LEU A 413 13.67 6.19 15.86
CA LEU A 413 12.54 5.37 16.31
C LEU A 413 12.67 5.05 17.81
N SER A 414 11.64 5.41 18.58
CA SER A 414 11.41 4.96 19.96
C SER A 414 10.14 4.12 20.03
N VAL A 415 10.22 3.00 20.75
CA VAL A 415 9.10 2.06 20.88
C VAL A 415 8.77 1.86 22.35
N ILE A 416 7.50 2.08 22.72
CA ILE A 416 6.96 1.70 24.02
C ILE A 416 6.30 0.33 23.86
N ASP A 417 6.98 -0.70 24.29
CA ASP A 417 6.57 -2.12 24.20
C ASP A 417 5.97 -2.68 25.50
N GLU A 418 5.91 -1.87 26.54
CA GLU A 418 5.29 -2.20 27.81
C GLU A 418 3.96 -1.46 27.99
N LEU A 419 3.00 -2.13 28.62
CA LEU A 419 1.74 -1.52 29.04
C LEU A 419 1.78 -1.21 30.54
N PRO A 420 1.14 -0.11 31.02
CA PRO A 420 1.03 0.18 32.43
C PRO A 420 0.42 -0.99 33.21
N LYS A 421 0.95 -1.26 34.42
CA LYS A 421 0.58 -2.44 35.24
C LYS A 421 -0.91 -2.51 35.60
N ASN A 422 -1.60 -1.38 35.62
CA ASN A 422 -3.02 -1.29 36.02
C ASN A 422 -3.98 -1.51 34.83
N ARG A 423 -3.48 -1.80 33.61
CA ARG A 423 -4.34 -2.06 32.46
C ARG A 423 -4.95 -3.45 32.55
N GLN A 424 -6.27 -3.52 32.53
CA GLN A 424 -6.99 -4.79 32.48
C GLN A 424 -6.73 -5.50 31.14
N LYS A 425 -6.51 -6.83 31.21
CA LYS A 425 -6.36 -7.64 30.00
C LYS A 425 -7.66 -7.65 29.20
N ILE A 426 -7.56 -7.31 27.93
CA ILE A 426 -8.69 -7.42 26.99
C ILE A 426 -9.02 -8.90 26.81
N LYS A 427 -10.31 -9.24 26.98
CA LYS A 427 -10.82 -10.58 26.70
C LYS A 427 -11.58 -10.54 25.38
N THR A 428 -11.22 -11.40 24.44
CA THR A 428 -11.88 -11.51 23.14
C THR A 428 -12.54 -12.86 23.02
N TRP A 429 -13.80 -12.88 22.59
CA TRP A 429 -14.57 -14.11 22.36
C TRP A 429 -15.11 -14.12 20.93
N LEU A 430 -15.01 -15.27 20.29
CA LEU A 430 -15.74 -15.55 19.06
C LEU A 430 -17.10 -16.15 19.47
N VAL A 431 -18.18 -15.46 19.15
CA VAL A 431 -19.54 -15.90 19.45
C VAL A 431 -20.14 -16.59 18.22
N PRO A 432 -20.41 -17.92 18.28
CA PRO A 432 -21.12 -18.63 17.21
C PRO A 432 -22.54 -18.06 17.03
N ASN A 433 -23.10 -18.17 15.82
CA ASN A 433 -24.42 -17.64 15.51
C ASN A 433 -25.52 -18.17 16.44
N GLU A 434 -25.43 -19.43 16.87
CA GLU A 434 -26.37 -20.09 17.77
C GLU A 434 -26.39 -19.48 19.19
N LYS A 435 -25.31 -18.83 19.61
CA LYS A 435 -25.17 -18.20 20.95
C LYS A 435 -25.30 -16.68 20.90
N ARG A 436 -25.72 -16.13 19.76
CA ARG A 436 -25.75 -14.66 19.56
C ARG A 436 -26.73 -13.97 20.51
N ASP A 437 -27.93 -14.51 20.67
CA ASP A 437 -28.95 -13.96 21.57
C ASP A 437 -28.47 -13.95 23.03
N ASN A 438 -27.81 -15.01 23.45
CA ASN A 438 -27.19 -15.08 24.77
C ASN A 438 -26.08 -14.04 24.97
N ALA A 439 -25.34 -13.72 23.92
CA ALA A 439 -24.34 -12.66 23.95
C ALA A 439 -24.98 -11.27 24.12
N TYR A 440 -26.10 -11.00 23.46
CA TYR A 440 -26.82 -9.75 23.65
C TYR A 440 -27.41 -9.62 25.06
N GLU A 441 -27.96 -10.70 25.63
CA GLU A 441 -28.40 -10.70 27.01
C GLU A 441 -27.25 -10.45 28.00
N TRP A 442 -26.08 -11.03 27.71
CA TRP A 442 -24.87 -10.74 28.50
C TRP A 442 -24.45 -9.27 28.38
N ILE A 443 -24.45 -8.70 27.17
CA ILE A 443 -24.15 -7.28 26.90
C ILE A 443 -25.12 -6.40 27.69
N LYS A 444 -26.43 -6.71 27.64
CA LYS A 444 -27.45 -5.98 28.35
C LYS A 444 -27.20 -5.94 29.86
N LYS A 445 -26.80 -7.08 30.45
CA LYS A 445 -26.39 -7.14 31.86
C LYS A 445 -25.14 -6.29 32.14
N GLN A 446 -24.13 -6.28 31.23
CA GLN A 446 -22.96 -5.43 31.43
C GLN A 446 -23.31 -3.94 31.45
N VAL A 447 -24.27 -3.52 30.62
CA VAL A 447 -24.74 -2.13 30.60
C VAL A 447 -25.56 -1.80 31.86
N SER A 448 -26.51 -2.68 32.26
CA SER A 448 -27.43 -2.44 33.37
C SER A 448 -26.69 -2.47 34.72
N ASP A 449 -25.90 -3.54 34.98
CA ASP A 449 -25.36 -3.83 36.31
C ASP A 449 -24.03 -3.12 36.53
N TYR A 450 -23.20 -2.99 35.47
CA TYR A 450 -21.84 -2.42 35.57
C TYR A 450 -21.70 -1.05 34.90
N LYS A 451 -22.78 -0.49 34.33
CA LYS A 451 -22.77 0.79 33.58
C LYS A 451 -21.69 0.83 32.49
N SER A 452 -21.41 -0.32 31.89
CA SER A 452 -20.41 -0.45 30.82
C SER A 452 -20.89 0.26 29.56
N GLN A 453 -19.97 0.88 28.82
CA GLN A 453 -20.25 1.41 27.49
C GLN A 453 -19.99 0.32 26.45
N VAL A 454 -20.88 0.21 25.47
CA VAL A 454 -20.82 -0.81 24.41
C VAL A 454 -20.86 -0.16 23.06
N PHE A 455 -19.98 -0.58 22.15
CA PHE A 455 -19.98 -0.19 20.76
C PHE A 455 -20.31 -1.40 19.89
N ILE A 456 -21.35 -1.30 19.06
CA ILE A 456 -21.71 -2.29 18.07
C ILE A 456 -21.22 -1.78 16.71
N ILE A 457 -20.27 -2.50 16.11
CA ILE A 457 -19.67 -2.09 14.84
C ILE A 457 -20.17 -3.02 13.75
N CYS A 458 -20.88 -2.46 12.76
CA CYS A 458 -21.34 -3.16 11.57
C CYS A 458 -20.61 -2.62 10.35
N PRO A 459 -20.14 -3.47 9.43
CA PRO A 459 -19.42 -3.04 8.24
C PRO A 459 -20.32 -2.38 7.18
N LEU A 460 -21.63 -2.56 7.27
CA LEU A 460 -22.62 -2.02 6.32
C LEU A 460 -23.69 -1.22 7.06
N VAL A 461 -24.14 -0.12 6.46
CA VAL A 461 -25.30 0.66 6.94
C VAL A 461 -26.60 -0.02 6.51
N GLU A 462 -26.66 -0.50 5.27
CA GLU A 462 -27.78 -1.23 4.67
C GLU A 462 -27.32 -2.60 4.15
N GLU A 463 -28.25 -3.53 3.96
CA GLU A 463 -27.93 -4.84 3.38
C GLU A 463 -27.41 -4.68 1.94
N SER A 464 -26.45 -5.51 1.57
CA SER A 464 -25.88 -5.56 0.22
C SER A 464 -26.43 -6.79 -0.53
N GLU A 465 -26.81 -6.61 -1.79
CA GLU A 465 -27.19 -7.72 -2.69
C GLU A 465 -25.97 -8.48 -3.27
N SER A 466 -24.76 -8.03 -2.99
CA SER A 466 -23.54 -8.70 -3.44
C SER A 466 -23.39 -10.07 -2.79
N GLU A 467 -23.10 -11.11 -3.59
CA GLU A 467 -22.93 -12.49 -3.09
C GLU A 467 -21.88 -12.62 -1.97
N THR A 468 -20.85 -11.79 -2.00
CA THR A 468 -19.76 -11.77 -1.00
C THR A 468 -20.15 -11.11 0.33
N LEU A 469 -21.26 -10.37 0.37
CA LEU A 469 -21.70 -9.58 1.53
C LEU A 469 -23.09 -9.95 2.04
N LYS A 470 -23.75 -10.95 1.45
CA LYS A 470 -25.12 -11.40 1.85
C LYS A 470 -25.21 -11.83 3.31
N ASP A 471 -24.13 -12.40 3.85
CA ASP A 471 -24.10 -12.91 5.24
C ASP A 471 -23.64 -11.83 6.25
N VAL A 472 -23.32 -10.62 5.76
CA VAL A 472 -22.83 -9.53 6.60
C VAL A 472 -24.00 -8.66 7.05
N LYS A 473 -24.19 -8.55 8.36
CA LYS A 473 -25.27 -7.76 8.93
C LYS A 473 -25.01 -6.26 8.81
N SER A 474 -26.07 -5.53 8.48
CA SER A 474 -26.08 -4.07 8.42
C SER A 474 -26.57 -3.45 9.74
N VAL A 475 -26.27 -2.17 9.96
CA VAL A 475 -26.75 -1.43 11.13
C VAL A 475 -28.26 -1.44 11.24
N LYS A 476 -29.00 -1.42 10.10
CA LYS A 476 -30.47 -1.43 10.08
C LYS A 476 -31.07 -2.77 10.50
N LYS A 477 -30.35 -3.86 10.39
CA LYS A 477 -30.83 -5.20 10.71
C LYS A 477 -30.43 -5.64 12.11
N GLU A 478 -29.35 -5.10 12.66
CA GLU A 478 -28.85 -5.36 14.00
C GLU A 478 -29.49 -4.48 15.06
#